data_11f24dd5ccbd8d2442e1836de825ec63
#
_entry.id   11f24dd5ccbd8d2442e1836de825ec63
#
_cell.length_a   1.000
_cell.length_b   1.000
_cell.length_c   1.000
_cell.angle_alpha   90.00
_cell.angle_beta   90.00
_cell.angle_gamma   90.00
#
_symmetry.space_group_name_H-M   'P 1'
#
loop_
_entity.id
_entity.type
_entity.pdbx_description
1 polymer ?
#
loop_
_entity_poly.entity_id
_entity_poly.type
_entity_poly.pdbx_seq_one_letter_code
_entity_poly.pdbx_strand_id
1 'polypeptide(L)'
;MSAQPEHRRFFDGVRTYYDRNTPRFVRSHQSAVAKAIHREVWGPGVQSEKEAFEYVNKLVLSVIGKLAQDIPAPMRVLDLGCGVGGTVIYLAERMPIHAVGVSLSPVGVRLAEGLARDAGFEGVCRFVEANYLDLPELESRHAVYAIEAFLHCPDAGKFFRSAASVLAAGGRLIICDDFSSEQAEQSPDRKAIRNLAEFKRGWHVGSLITTTQAVAHAVDAGLRLIDDQDLTPHLRLRRPCDRLIAAFVNLGRALPFRSPWWDSWVGGHAIQRCLLTGLVQYRLLVFEKVLASPPCTI
;
A
#
# COMPACT_ATOMS: atom_id res chain seq x y z
N MET A 1 24.49 -4.85 -3.53
CA MET A 1 24.79 -4.22 -2.22
C MET A 1 23.82 -4.79 -1.20
N SER A 2 24.28 -5.50 -0.17
CA SER A 2 23.41 -6.10 0.85
C SER A 2 22.67 -5.01 1.64
N ALA A 3 21.37 -5.22 1.87
CA ALA A 3 20.55 -4.32 2.69
C ALA A 3 21.24 -4.10 4.05
N GLN A 4 21.21 -2.85 4.55
CA GLN A 4 21.75 -2.54 5.87
C GLN A 4 21.11 -3.46 6.93
N PRO A 5 21.87 -3.95 7.95
CA PRO A 5 21.36 -4.92 8.92
C PRO A 5 20.07 -4.49 9.63
N GLU A 6 19.88 -3.19 9.83
CA GLU A 6 18.69 -2.61 10.45
C GLU A 6 17.44 -2.75 9.55
N HIS A 7 17.57 -2.51 8.25
CA HIS A 7 16.47 -2.71 7.30
C HIS A 7 16.06 -4.18 7.22
N ARG A 8 17.01 -5.11 7.29
CA ARG A 8 16.70 -6.55 7.31
C ARG A 8 15.85 -6.92 8.53
N ARG A 9 16.23 -6.50 9.73
CA ARG A 9 15.46 -6.75 10.96
C ARG A 9 14.05 -6.12 10.88
N PHE A 10 13.94 -4.94 10.30
CA PHE A 10 12.66 -4.27 10.12
C PHE A 10 11.73 -5.09 9.22
N PHE A 11 12.21 -5.52 8.06
CA PHE A 11 11.43 -6.34 7.13
C PHE A 11 11.10 -7.73 7.69
N ASP A 12 11.97 -8.33 8.50
CA ASP A 12 11.67 -9.59 9.21
C ASP A 12 10.48 -9.40 10.18
N GLY A 13 10.39 -8.24 10.83
CA GLY A 13 9.24 -7.85 11.66
C GLY A 13 7.95 -7.75 10.84
N VAL A 14 7.98 -7.02 9.73
CA VAL A 14 6.85 -6.86 8.80
C VAL A 14 6.42 -8.23 8.26
N ARG A 15 7.35 -9.05 7.78
CA ARG A 15 7.09 -10.41 7.29
C ARG A 15 6.39 -11.25 8.36
N THR A 16 6.94 -11.28 9.59
CA THR A 16 6.37 -12.06 10.70
C THR A 16 4.94 -11.60 11.04
N TYR A 17 4.70 -10.30 10.99
CA TYR A 17 3.37 -9.73 11.21
C TYR A 17 2.37 -10.25 10.18
N TYR A 18 2.69 -10.18 8.89
CA TYR A 18 1.82 -10.63 7.82
C TYR A 18 1.66 -12.16 7.79
N ASP A 19 2.72 -12.93 7.96
CA ASP A 19 2.64 -14.40 8.02
C ASP A 19 1.67 -14.91 9.09
N ARG A 20 1.62 -14.23 10.24
CA ARG A 20 0.72 -14.59 11.35
C ARG A 20 -0.72 -14.10 11.16
N ASN A 21 -0.90 -12.94 10.57
CA ASN A 21 -2.21 -12.29 10.52
C ASN A 21 -2.97 -12.53 9.22
N THR A 22 -2.29 -12.74 8.10
CA THR A 22 -2.91 -12.97 6.78
C THR A 22 -3.95 -14.09 6.79
N PRO A 23 -3.72 -15.31 7.38
CA PRO A 23 -4.74 -16.36 7.42
C PRO A 23 -6.00 -15.96 8.21
N ARG A 24 -5.88 -15.06 9.19
CA ARG A 24 -7.01 -14.54 9.95
C ARG A 24 -7.76 -13.47 9.15
N PHE A 25 -7.05 -12.60 8.48
CA PHE A 25 -7.63 -11.58 7.61
C PHE A 25 -8.45 -12.23 6.49
N VAL A 26 -7.91 -13.24 5.81
CA VAL A 26 -8.61 -13.95 4.74
C VAL A 26 -9.87 -14.69 5.22
N ARG A 27 -9.90 -15.15 6.50
CA ARG A 27 -11.07 -15.79 7.11
C ARG A 27 -12.07 -14.82 7.69
N SER A 28 -11.69 -13.57 7.93
CA SER A 28 -12.63 -12.55 8.40
C SER A 28 -13.62 -12.21 7.28
N HIS A 29 -14.90 -11.98 7.66
CA HIS A 29 -16.01 -11.75 6.71
C HIS A 29 -15.70 -10.64 5.68
N GLN A 30 -14.85 -9.69 6.06
CA GLN A 30 -14.51 -8.51 5.26
C GLN A 30 -13.60 -8.84 4.06
N SER A 31 -12.54 -9.61 4.25
CA SER A 31 -11.62 -9.96 3.15
C SER A 31 -12.08 -11.15 2.32
N ALA A 32 -12.98 -11.99 2.83
CA ALA A 32 -13.56 -13.09 2.06
C ALA A 32 -14.39 -12.60 0.87
N VAL A 33 -15.04 -11.42 0.98
CA VAL A 33 -15.85 -10.82 -0.07
C VAL A 33 -15.00 -10.12 -1.13
N ALA A 34 -13.95 -9.40 -0.71
CA ALA A 34 -13.13 -8.57 -1.60
C ALA A 34 -11.80 -9.19 -2.02
N LYS A 35 -11.41 -10.32 -1.39
CA LYS A 35 -10.11 -10.99 -1.61
C LYS A 35 -8.91 -10.02 -1.48
N ALA A 36 -9.06 -8.92 -0.70
CA ALA A 36 -8.08 -7.87 -0.52
C ALA A 36 -7.93 -7.50 0.96
N ILE A 37 -6.74 -7.04 1.35
CA ILE A 37 -6.40 -6.70 2.74
C ILE A 37 -6.14 -5.18 2.86
N HIS A 38 -6.91 -4.36 2.18
CA HIS A 38 -6.85 -2.90 2.30
C HIS A 38 -8.15 -2.33 2.86
N ARG A 39 -8.15 -1.04 3.17
CA ARG A 39 -9.30 -0.34 3.78
C ARG A 39 -10.46 -0.20 2.82
N GLU A 40 -11.66 -0.15 3.43
CA GLU A 40 -12.89 0.28 2.76
C GLU A 40 -12.82 1.79 2.50
N VAL A 41 -13.08 2.19 1.26
CA VAL A 41 -13.22 3.60 0.86
C VAL A 41 -14.62 3.81 0.32
N TRP A 42 -15.42 4.60 1.03
CA TRP A 42 -16.81 4.92 0.69
C TRP A 42 -16.87 6.18 -0.17
N GLY A 43 -16.19 6.13 -1.31
CA GLY A 43 -16.15 7.23 -2.26
C GLY A 43 -17.46 7.41 -3.03
N PRO A 44 -17.51 8.38 -3.96
CA PRO A 44 -18.69 8.65 -4.76
C PRO A 44 -19.22 7.41 -5.48
N GLY A 45 -20.54 7.18 -5.39
CA GLY A 45 -21.22 6.05 -6.04
C GLY A 45 -21.14 4.71 -5.31
N VAL A 46 -20.42 4.60 -4.20
CA VAL A 46 -20.31 3.37 -3.38
C VAL A 46 -21.58 3.17 -2.56
N GLN A 47 -22.24 2.02 -2.74
CA GLN A 47 -23.49 1.67 -2.05
C GLN A 47 -23.38 0.42 -1.17
N SER A 48 -22.33 -0.39 -1.34
CA SER A 48 -22.11 -1.63 -0.60
C SER A 48 -20.70 -1.75 -0.04
N GLU A 49 -20.54 -2.58 0.99
CA GLU A 49 -19.25 -2.89 1.59
C GLU A 49 -18.27 -3.49 0.56
N LYS A 50 -18.76 -4.37 -0.31
CA LYS A 50 -17.98 -4.92 -1.42
C LYS A 50 -17.44 -3.81 -2.33
N GLU A 51 -18.29 -2.88 -2.73
CA GLU A 51 -17.87 -1.75 -3.57
C GLU A 51 -16.88 -0.84 -2.85
N ALA A 52 -17.00 -0.67 -1.54
CA ALA A 52 -16.07 0.11 -0.73
C ALA A 52 -14.67 -0.54 -0.68
N PHE A 53 -14.58 -1.85 -0.55
CA PHE A 53 -13.31 -2.58 -0.69
C PHE A 53 -12.76 -2.53 -2.11
N GLU A 54 -13.60 -2.60 -3.14
CA GLU A 54 -13.17 -2.53 -4.53
C GLU A 54 -12.84 -1.10 -5.01
N TYR A 55 -13.11 -0.06 -4.20
CA TYR A 55 -12.98 1.32 -4.65
C TYR A 55 -11.56 1.70 -5.06
N VAL A 56 -10.56 1.35 -4.26
CA VAL A 56 -9.14 1.58 -4.60
C VAL A 56 -8.75 0.78 -5.84
N ASN A 57 -9.21 -0.46 -5.97
CA ASN A 57 -8.98 -1.29 -7.15
C ASN A 57 -9.57 -0.64 -8.42
N LYS A 58 -10.75 -0.02 -8.32
CA LYS A 58 -11.39 0.75 -9.43
C LYS A 58 -10.54 1.97 -9.81
N LEU A 59 -9.97 2.68 -8.83
CA LEU A 59 -9.09 3.81 -9.11
C LEU A 59 -7.82 3.35 -9.84
N VAL A 60 -7.18 2.29 -9.37
CA VAL A 60 -5.99 1.69 -10.04
C VAL A 60 -6.35 1.23 -11.46
N LEU A 61 -7.47 0.51 -11.63
CA LEU A 61 -7.97 0.08 -12.94
C LEU A 61 -8.20 1.28 -13.88
N SER A 62 -8.78 2.38 -13.37
CA SER A 62 -9.02 3.59 -14.17
C SER A 62 -7.71 4.22 -14.67
N VAL A 63 -6.68 4.31 -13.80
CA VAL A 63 -5.36 4.85 -14.20
C VAL A 63 -4.71 3.96 -15.25
N ILE A 64 -4.70 2.63 -15.05
CA ILE A 64 -4.10 1.67 -15.99
C ILE A 64 -4.91 1.63 -17.29
N GLY A 65 -6.25 1.70 -17.23
CA GLY A 65 -7.11 1.71 -18.40
C GLY A 65 -6.91 2.92 -19.31
N LYS A 66 -6.66 4.10 -18.72
CA LYS A 66 -6.29 5.30 -19.50
C LYS A 66 -4.95 5.11 -20.21
N LEU A 67 -3.96 4.56 -19.52
CA LEU A 67 -2.65 4.27 -20.12
C LEU A 67 -2.72 3.21 -21.22
N ALA A 68 -3.63 2.23 -21.08
CA ALA A 68 -3.82 1.14 -22.04
C ALA A 68 -4.41 1.61 -23.40
N GLN A 69 -4.92 2.83 -23.51
CA GLN A 69 -5.41 3.38 -24.78
C GLN A 69 -4.28 3.59 -25.78
N ASP A 70 -3.06 3.85 -25.28
CA ASP A 70 -1.89 4.17 -26.09
C ASP A 70 -0.87 3.02 -26.16
N ILE A 71 -1.13 1.90 -25.47
CA ILE A 71 -0.20 0.78 -25.34
C ILE A 71 -0.86 -0.52 -25.77
N PRO A 72 -0.22 -1.32 -26.67
CA PRO A 72 -0.76 -2.62 -27.07
C PRO A 72 -0.94 -3.57 -25.87
N ALA A 73 -2.05 -4.32 -25.86
CA ALA A 73 -2.28 -5.37 -24.89
C ALA A 73 -1.34 -6.57 -25.12
N PRO A 74 -1.00 -7.34 -24.08
CA PRO A 74 -1.41 -7.18 -22.68
C PRO A 74 -0.58 -6.13 -21.94
N MET A 75 -1.23 -5.41 -21.00
CA MET A 75 -0.54 -4.49 -20.11
C MET A 75 0.36 -5.23 -19.11
N ARG A 76 1.61 -4.84 -19.00
CA ARG A 76 2.53 -5.40 -17.98
C ARG A 76 2.46 -4.60 -16.71
N VAL A 77 2.00 -5.25 -15.63
CA VAL A 77 1.72 -4.61 -14.35
C VAL A 77 2.55 -5.24 -13.23
N LEU A 78 2.94 -4.44 -12.24
CA LEU A 78 3.64 -4.90 -11.03
C LEU A 78 2.93 -4.38 -9.78
N ASP A 79 2.63 -5.29 -8.85
CA ASP A 79 2.08 -4.99 -7.52
C ASP A 79 3.19 -5.09 -6.46
N LEU A 80 3.54 -3.97 -5.85
CA LEU A 80 4.56 -3.88 -4.78
C LEU A 80 3.91 -4.07 -3.41
N GLY A 81 3.93 -5.28 -2.89
CA GLY A 81 3.27 -5.65 -1.65
C GLY A 81 1.90 -6.27 -1.88
N CYS A 82 1.80 -7.17 -2.83
CA CYS A 82 0.53 -7.73 -3.33
C CYS A 82 -0.33 -8.47 -2.29
N GLY A 83 0.17 -8.72 -1.09
CA GLY A 83 -0.57 -9.46 -0.07
C GLY A 83 -1.03 -10.82 -0.58
N VAL A 84 -2.33 -11.03 -0.66
CA VAL A 84 -2.97 -12.25 -1.17
C VAL A 84 -3.38 -12.16 -2.66
N GLY A 85 -2.97 -11.12 -3.37
CA GLY A 85 -3.15 -10.99 -4.81
C GLY A 85 -4.51 -10.49 -5.28
N GLY A 86 -5.38 -10.04 -4.38
CA GLY A 86 -6.76 -9.67 -4.72
C GLY A 86 -6.86 -8.57 -5.77
N THR A 87 -6.06 -7.51 -5.67
CA THR A 87 -6.03 -6.43 -6.67
C THR A 87 -5.53 -6.93 -8.02
N VAL A 88 -4.50 -7.79 -8.03
CA VAL A 88 -3.98 -8.41 -9.26
C VAL A 88 -5.10 -9.16 -9.99
N ILE A 89 -5.83 -10.01 -9.28
CA ILE A 89 -6.95 -10.78 -9.84
C ILE A 89 -8.08 -9.85 -10.29
N TYR A 90 -8.42 -8.84 -9.48
CA TYR A 90 -9.44 -7.85 -9.84
C TYR A 90 -9.14 -7.16 -11.19
N LEU A 91 -7.87 -6.84 -11.45
CA LEU A 91 -7.43 -6.24 -12.72
C LEU A 91 -7.49 -7.26 -13.87
N ALA A 92 -7.01 -8.51 -13.64
CA ALA A 92 -6.99 -9.56 -14.65
C ALA A 92 -8.39 -9.96 -15.13
N GLU A 93 -9.40 -9.90 -14.24
CA GLU A 93 -10.81 -10.13 -14.58
C GLU A 93 -11.39 -9.04 -15.52
N ARG A 94 -10.76 -7.84 -15.59
CA ARG A 94 -11.36 -6.65 -16.25
C ARG A 94 -10.57 -6.11 -17.42
N MET A 95 -9.31 -6.52 -17.57
CA MET A 95 -8.48 -6.11 -18.70
C MET A 95 -7.37 -7.12 -19.00
N PRO A 96 -6.90 -7.23 -20.24
CA PRO A 96 -5.79 -8.11 -20.58
C PRO A 96 -4.47 -7.60 -19.98
N ILE A 97 -3.98 -8.29 -18.97
CA ILE A 97 -2.72 -7.98 -18.28
C ILE A 97 -1.80 -9.19 -18.16
N HIS A 98 -0.50 -8.92 -18.07
CA HIS A 98 0.49 -9.80 -17.49
C HIS A 98 0.98 -9.16 -16.20
N ALA A 99 0.62 -9.75 -15.07
CA ALA A 99 0.89 -9.18 -13.76
C ALA A 99 1.95 -9.97 -12.99
N VAL A 100 2.77 -9.23 -12.26
CA VAL A 100 3.64 -9.79 -11.22
C VAL A 100 3.25 -9.14 -9.90
N GLY A 101 3.01 -9.94 -8.87
CA GLY A 101 2.86 -9.47 -7.50
C GLY A 101 4.08 -9.84 -6.67
N VAL A 102 4.65 -8.91 -5.93
CA VAL A 102 5.74 -9.20 -4.99
C VAL A 102 5.28 -9.03 -3.56
N SER A 103 5.69 -9.94 -2.68
CA SER A 103 5.39 -9.90 -1.26
C SER A 103 6.57 -10.42 -0.45
N LEU A 104 6.78 -9.86 0.75
CA LEU A 104 7.74 -10.41 1.73
C LEU A 104 7.22 -11.70 2.39
N SER A 105 5.90 -11.94 2.36
CA SER A 105 5.25 -13.05 3.02
C SER A 105 5.12 -14.26 2.10
N PRO A 106 5.83 -15.37 2.33
CA PRO A 106 5.63 -16.61 1.57
C PRO A 106 4.23 -17.19 1.79
N VAL A 107 3.57 -16.87 2.91
CA VAL A 107 2.17 -17.24 3.16
C VAL A 107 1.26 -16.46 2.20
N GLY A 108 1.48 -15.15 2.06
CA GLY A 108 0.75 -14.30 1.12
C GLY A 108 0.91 -14.78 -0.32
N VAL A 109 2.14 -15.06 -0.75
CA VAL A 109 2.45 -15.57 -2.11
C VAL A 109 1.68 -16.87 -2.40
N ARG A 110 1.74 -17.86 -1.51
CA ARG A 110 0.99 -19.12 -1.71
C ARG A 110 -0.52 -18.92 -1.81
N LEU A 111 -1.08 -18.00 -1.02
CA LEU A 111 -2.52 -17.68 -1.09
C LEU A 111 -2.87 -16.97 -2.39
N ALA A 112 -2.01 -16.06 -2.86
CA ALA A 112 -2.18 -15.35 -4.12
C ALA A 112 -2.11 -16.29 -5.34
N GLU A 113 -1.17 -17.25 -5.33
CA GLU A 113 -1.07 -18.30 -6.36
C GLU A 113 -2.32 -19.20 -6.37
N GLY A 114 -2.82 -19.59 -5.19
CA GLY A 114 -4.08 -20.32 -5.06
C GLY A 114 -5.25 -19.54 -5.65
N LEU A 115 -5.36 -18.26 -5.30
CA LEU A 115 -6.41 -17.38 -5.80
C LEU A 115 -6.36 -17.21 -7.33
N ALA A 116 -5.15 -17.06 -7.91
CA ALA A 116 -4.97 -16.96 -9.35
C ALA A 116 -5.38 -18.25 -10.06
N ARG A 117 -5.04 -19.41 -9.51
CA ARG A 117 -5.44 -20.71 -10.05
C ARG A 117 -6.95 -20.90 -10.01
N ASP A 118 -7.58 -20.63 -8.86
CA ASP A 118 -9.02 -20.75 -8.68
C ASP A 118 -9.82 -19.82 -9.61
N ALA A 119 -9.22 -18.67 -9.97
CA ALA A 119 -9.79 -17.71 -10.90
C ALA A 119 -9.42 -17.95 -12.38
N GLY A 120 -8.54 -18.91 -12.69
CA GLY A 120 -8.09 -19.24 -14.04
C GLY A 120 -7.06 -18.28 -14.63
N PHE A 121 -6.33 -17.52 -13.77
CA PHE A 121 -5.33 -16.54 -14.18
C PHE A 121 -3.88 -16.94 -13.88
N GLU A 122 -3.61 -18.19 -13.56
CA GLU A 122 -2.26 -18.71 -13.25
C GLU A 122 -1.24 -18.51 -14.39
N GLY A 123 -1.71 -18.46 -15.64
CA GLY A 123 -0.86 -18.24 -16.83
C GLY A 123 -0.43 -16.76 -17.03
N VAL A 124 -1.14 -15.81 -16.44
CA VAL A 124 -0.93 -14.38 -16.66
C VAL A 124 -0.65 -13.59 -15.36
N CYS A 125 -0.92 -14.18 -14.20
CA CYS A 125 -0.63 -13.61 -12.88
C CYS A 125 0.41 -14.47 -12.18
N ARG A 126 1.59 -13.90 -11.92
CA ARG A 126 2.70 -14.54 -11.21
C ARG A 126 2.93 -13.84 -9.88
N PHE A 127 3.22 -14.60 -8.82
CA PHE A 127 3.55 -14.07 -7.50
C PHE A 127 4.95 -14.52 -7.07
N VAL A 128 5.70 -13.61 -6.42
CA VAL A 128 7.10 -13.86 -6.07
C VAL A 128 7.36 -13.39 -4.64
N GLU A 129 8.00 -14.24 -3.83
CA GLU A 129 8.56 -13.81 -2.55
C GLU A 129 9.77 -12.92 -2.82
N ALA A 130 9.63 -11.61 -2.64
CA ALA A 130 10.70 -10.65 -2.85
C ALA A 130 10.49 -9.38 -2.03
N ASN A 131 11.60 -8.68 -1.78
CA ASN A 131 11.56 -7.33 -1.24
C ASN A 131 11.47 -6.34 -2.41
N TYR A 132 10.45 -5.48 -2.39
CA TYR A 132 10.30 -4.45 -3.44
C TYR A 132 11.45 -3.42 -3.46
N LEU A 133 12.31 -3.36 -2.43
CA LEU A 133 13.56 -2.58 -2.46
C LEU A 133 14.71 -3.30 -3.17
N ASP A 134 14.55 -4.57 -3.49
CA ASP A 134 15.55 -5.44 -4.14
C ASP A 134 14.80 -6.39 -5.07
N LEU A 135 14.20 -5.81 -6.12
CA LEU A 135 13.37 -6.53 -7.07
C LEU A 135 14.20 -7.51 -7.88
N PRO A 136 13.68 -8.71 -8.18
CA PRO A 136 14.31 -9.59 -9.15
C PRO A 136 14.34 -8.92 -10.54
N GLU A 137 15.13 -9.48 -11.44
CA GLU A 137 15.14 -9.02 -12.82
C GLU A 137 13.73 -9.19 -13.43
N LEU A 138 13.18 -8.09 -13.91
CA LEU A 138 11.84 -8.02 -14.47
C LEU A 138 11.91 -7.27 -15.80
N GLU A 139 11.09 -7.70 -16.75
CA GLU A 139 10.82 -6.89 -17.92
C GLU A 139 10.23 -5.53 -17.51
N SER A 140 10.40 -4.54 -18.36
CA SER A 140 9.84 -3.21 -18.17
C SER A 140 8.31 -3.26 -17.98
N ARG A 141 7.79 -2.54 -16.98
CA ARG A 141 6.37 -2.49 -16.62
C ARG A 141 5.71 -1.21 -17.11
N HIS A 142 4.49 -1.31 -17.59
CA HIS A 142 3.70 -0.14 -17.98
C HIS A 142 3.09 0.53 -16.76
N ALA A 143 2.71 -0.24 -15.75
CA ALA A 143 2.23 0.27 -14.49
C ALA A 143 2.83 -0.51 -13.30
N VAL A 144 3.15 0.23 -12.25
CA VAL A 144 3.58 -0.28 -10.93
C VAL A 144 2.63 0.33 -9.90
N TYR A 145 2.14 -0.46 -8.96
CA TYR A 145 1.33 0.09 -7.88
C TYR A 145 1.68 -0.52 -6.53
N ALA A 146 1.36 0.23 -5.48
CA ALA A 146 1.46 -0.19 -4.09
C ALA A 146 0.22 0.29 -3.34
N ILE A 147 -0.51 -0.62 -2.70
CA ILE A 147 -1.68 -0.32 -1.88
C ILE A 147 -1.39 -0.76 -0.45
N GLU A 148 -1.37 0.19 0.49
CA GLU A 148 -1.05 -0.05 1.93
C GLU A 148 0.23 -0.87 2.14
N ALA A 149 1.25 -0.62 1.30
CA ALA A 149 2.52 -1.30 1.30
C ALA A 149 3.72 -0.34 1.39
N PHE A 150 3.59 0.87 0.87
CA PHE A 150 4.63 1.89 0.91
C PHE A 150 4.96 2.33 2.34
N LEU A 151 3.96 2.47 3.21
CA LEU A 151 4.19 2.88 4.60
C LEU A 151 5.11 1.91 5.38
N HIS A 152 5.23 0.65 4.95
CA HIS A 152 6.15 -0.33 5.53
C HIS A 152 7.59 -0.22 5.00
N CYS A 153 7.86 0.73 4.11
CA CYS A 153 9.20 0.94 3.57
C CYS A 153 10.05 1.78 4.53
N PRO A 154 11.24 1.32 4.98
CA PRO A 154 12.10 2.13 5.83
C PRO A 154 12.90 3.20 5.07
N ASP A 155 12.92 3.15 3.74
CA ASP A 155 13.66 4.07 2.85
C ASP A 155 12.81 4.46 1.65
N ALA A 156 12.08 5.57 1.80
CA ALA A 156 11.19 6.09 0.78
C ALA A 156 11.93 6.39 -0.53
N GLY A 157 13.12 6.99 -0.47
CA GLY A 157 13.91 7.29 -1.66
C GLY A 157 14.30 6.03 -2.44
N LYS A 158 14.68 4.96 -1.72
CA LYS A 158 14.98 3.67 -2.35
C LYS A 158 13.73 3.03 -2.97
N PHE A 159 12.56 3.16 -2.33
CA PHE A 159 11.29 2.70 -2.89
C PHE A 159 10.99 3.35 -4.24
N PHE A 160 11.05 4.68 -4.33
CA PHE A 160 10.80 5.38 -5.57
C PHE A 160 11.80 5.02 -6.67
N ARG A 161 13.10 4.91 -6.34
CA ARG A 161 14.12 4.44 -7.30
C ARG A 161 13.86 3.02 -7.78
N SER A 162 13.50 2.10 -6.87
CA SER A 162 13.18 0.71 -7.22
C SER A 162 11.96 0.62 -8.15
N ALA A 163 10.88 1.32 -7.83
CA ALA A 163 9.69 1.38 -8.68
C ALA A 163 10.00 2.00 -10.05
N ALA A 164 10.75 3.10 -10.09
CA ALA A 164 11.13 3.78 -11.33
C ALA A 164 12.04 2.92 -12.21
N SER A 165 12.92 2.09 -11.63
CA SER A 165 13.87 1.26 -12.38
C SER A 165 13.17 0.24 -13.29
N VAL A 166 12.01 -0.26 -12.87
CA VAL A 166 11.23 -1.25 -13.62
C VAL A 166 10.12 -0.65 -14.48
N LEU A 167 9.84 0.65 -14.36
CA LEU A 167 8.84 1.32 -15.20
C LEU A 167 9.36 1.59 -16.60
N ALA A 168 8.51 1.38 -17.60
CA ALA A 168 8.70 1.90 -18.95
C ALA A 168 8.64 3.44 -18.95
N ALA A 169 9.24 4.07 -19.94
CA ALA A 169 9.06 5.50 -20.19
C ALA A 169 7.58 5.82 -20.40
N GLY A 170 7.05 6.86 -19.77
CA GLY A 170 5.62 7.17 -19.75
C GLY A 170 4.77 6.26 -18.87
N GLY A 171 5.35 5.22 -18.25
CA GLY A 171 4.66 4.32 -17.33
C GLY A 171 4.18 5.02 -16.05
N ARG A 172 3.28 4.38 -15.30
CA ARG A 172 2.66 4.95 -14.09
C ARG A 172 3.10 4.22 -12.83
N LEU A 173 3.47 4.99 -11.80
CA LEU A 173 3.54 4.51 -10.41
C LEU A 173 2.30 5.04 -9.67
N ILE A 174 1.55 4.13 -9.03
CA ILE A 174 0.34 4.44 -8.28
C ILE A 174 0.58 4.02 -6.83
N ILE A 175 0.45 4.93 -5.88
CA ILE A 175 0.58 4.65 -4.45
C ILE A 175 -0.71 5.04 -3.77
N CYS A 176 -1.36 4.09 -3.08
CA CYS A 176 -2.51 4.37 -2.22
C CYS A 176 -2.13 3.99 -0.79
N ASP A 177 -1.89 4.99 0.07
CA ASP A 177 -1.33 4.74 1.40
C ASP A 177 -1.56 5.91 2.38
N ASP A 178 -1.10 5.74 3.62
CA ASP A 178 -1.09 6.77 4.65
C ASP A 178 0.11 7.70 4.48
N PHE A 179 -0.15 9.00 4.46
CA PHE A 179 0.85 10.06 4.44
C PHE A 179 0.72 10.96 5.65
N SER A 180 1.84 11.45 6.18
CA SER A 180 1.84 12.48 7.22
C SER A 180 1.31 13.79 6.65
N SER A 181 0.56 14.53 7.45
CA SER A 181 0.28 15.93 7.10
C SER A 181 1.46 16.85 7.50
N GLU A 182 1.61 17.97 6.80
CA GLU A 182 2.62 18.98 7.16
C GLU A 182 2.42 19.50 8.60
N GLN A 183 1.19 19.55 9.07
CA GLN A 183 0.85 19.94 10.45
C GLN A 183 1.33 18.92 11.49
N ALA A 184 1.40 17.63 11.13
CA ALA A 184 1.85 16.58 12.04
C ALA A 184 3.32 16.72 12.42
N GLU A 185 4.17 17.16 11.48
CA GLU A 185 5.61 17.36 11.71
C GLU A 185 5.89 18.54 12.65
N GLN A 186 5.00 19.52 12.67
CA GLN A 186 5.14 20.76 13.46
C GLN A 186 4.32 20.74 14.75
N SER A 187 3.56 19.69 15.02
CA SER A 187 2.63 19.65 16.16
C SER A 187 3.36 19.54 17.50
N PRO A 188 3.20 20.50 18.41
CA PRO A 188 3.71 20.40 19.78
C PRO A 188 2.81 19.56 20.68
N ASP A 189 1.66 19.08 20.19
CA ASP A 189 0.67 18.34 21.01
C ASP A 189 1.21 16.97 21.41
N ARG A 190 1.38 16.75 22.71
CA ARG A 190 1.82 15.46 23.27
C ARG A 190 0.91 14.29 22.90
N LYS A 191 -0.40 14.53 22.69
CA LYS A 191 -1.34 13.48 22.25
C LYS A 191 -1.10 13.11 20.79
N ALA A 192 -0.84 14.09 19.92
CA ALA A 192 -0.49 13.89 18.53
C ALA A 192 0.79 13.05 18.42
N ILE A 193 1.86 13.46 19.10
CA ILE A 193 3.15 12.75 19.13
C ILE A 193 2.96 11.31 19.60
N ARG A 194 2.21 11.09 20.66
CA ARG A 194 1.93 9.73 21.18
C ARG A 194 1.15 8.88 20.17
N ASN A 195 0.09 9.42 19.55
CA ASN A 195 -0.72 8.68 18.59
C ASN A 195 0.13 8.29 17.36
N LEU A 196 0.96 9.18 16.84
CA LEU A 196 1.89 8.86 15.74
C LEU A 196 2.89 7.77 16.13
N ALA A 197 3.46 7.84 17.34
CA ALA A 197 4.40 6.83 17.83
C ALA A 197 3.72 5.46 18.03
N GLU A 198 2.51 5.42 18.58
CA GLU A 198 1.71 4.20 18.77
C GLU A 198 1.32 3.59 17.40
N PHE A 199 0.92 4.41 16.44
CA PHE A 199 0.63 3.98 15.08
C PHE A 199 1.87 3.37 14.41
N LYS A 200 2.99 4.11 14.40
CA LYS A 200 4.25 3.64 13.81
C LYS A 200 4.70 2.29 14.39
N ARG A 201 4.64 2.15 15.71
CA ARG A 201 5.04 0.91 16.37
C ARG A 201 4.07 -0.24 16.07
N GLY A 202 2.76 -0.01 16.19
CA GLY A 202 1.75 -1.08 16.12
C GLY A 202 1.56 -1.65 14.72
N TRP A 203 1.87 -0.86 13.70
CA TRP A 203 1.72 -1.24 12.30
C TRP A 203 3.03 -1.38 11.54
N HIS A 204 4.16 -1.40 12.26
CA HIS A 204 5.48 -1.51 11.62
C HIS A 204 5.68 -0.49 10.49
N VAL A 205 5.38 0.78 10.77
CA VAL A 205 5.50 1.87 9.81
C VAL A 205 6.96 2.26 9.65
N GLY A 206 7.51 2.11 8.45
CA GLY A 206 8.88 2.48 8.11
C GLY A 206 9.00 3.93 7.66
N SER A 207 8.16 4.33 6.72
CA SER A 207 8.10 5.70 6.21
C SER A 207 6.70 6.28 6.39
N LEU A 208 6.56 7.28 7.25
CA LEU A 208 5.38 8.12 7.31
C LEU A 208 5.83 9.54 6.95
N ILE A 209 5.87 9.80 5.65
CA ILE A 209 6.34 11.06 5.06
C ILE A 209 5.15 11.89 4.57
N THR A 210 5.37 13.18 4.34
CA THR A 210 4.36 14.05 3.72
C THR A 210 4.27 13.80 2.20
N THR A 211 3.18 14.24 1.58
CA THR A 211 3.07 14.17 0.10
C THR A 211 4.14 15.01 -0.58
N THR A 212 4.52 16.15 0.01
CA THR A 212 5.62 16.99 -0.48
C THR A 212 6.95 16.23 -0.50
N GLN A 213 7.26 15.50 0.58
CA GLN A 213 8.47 14.67 0.65
C GLN A 213 8.40 13.49 -0.35
N ALA A 214 7.22 12.87 -0.51
CA ALA A 214 7.03 11.81 -1.51
C ALA A 214 7.27 12.31 -2.93
N VAL A 215 6.77 13.51 -3.26
CA VAL A 215 7.02 14.16 -4.56
C VAL A 215 8.49 14.45 -4.77
N ALA A 216 9.21 14.93 -3.76
CA ALA A 216 10.64 15.17 -3.86
C ALA A 216 11.41 13.87 -4.18
N HIS A 217 11.15 12.78 -3.45
CA HIS A 217 11.74 11.47 -3.74
C HIS A 217 11.38 10.92 -5.12
N ALA A 218 10.15 11.17 -5.58
CA ALA A 218 9.70 10.79 -6.91
C ALA A 218 10.48 11.54 -8.00
N VAL A 219 10.65 12.86 -7.85
CA VAL A 219 11.43 13.70 -8.79
C VAL A 219 12.87 13.22 -8.87
N ASP A 220 13.51 12.94 -7.73
CA ASP A 220 14.88 12.39 -7.67
C ASP A 220 14.99 11.02 -8.39
N ALA A 221 13.89 10.27 -8.48
CA ALA A 221 13.81 9.00 -9.20
C ALA A 221 13.36 9.14 -10.67
N GLY A 222 13.21 10.36 -11.20
CA GLY A 222 12.77 10.61 -12.57
C GLY A 222 11.27 10.42 -12.79
N LEU A 223 10.47 10.62 -11.74
CA LEU A 223 9.02 10.54 -11.78
C LEU A 223 8.39 11.92 -11.57
N ARG A 224 7.25 12.17 -12.17
CA ARG A 224 6.47 13.40 -12.04
C ARG A 224 5.09 13.08 -11.50
N LEU A 225 4.64 13.79 -10.45
CA LEU A 225 3.28 13.68 -9.94
C LEU A 225 2.29 14.18 -11.02
N ILE A 226 1.25 13.39 -11.30
CA ILE A 226 0.19 13.73 -12.26
C ILE A 226 -1.21 13.72 -11.67
N ASP A 227 -1.40 13.05 -10.52
CA ASP A 227 -2.68 13.06 -9.78
C ASP A 227 -2.42 12.84 -8.29
N ASP A 228 -3.23 13.50 -7.45
CA ASP A 228 -3.18 13.44 -5.99
C ASP A 228 -4.60 13.57 -5.42
N GLN A 229 -5.13 12.48 -4.88
CA GLN A 229 -6.49 12.39 -4.36
C GLN A 229 -6.46 12.10 -2.86
N ASP A 230 -7.12 12.95 -2.07
CA ASP A 230 -7.36 12.69 -0.65
C ASP A 230 -8.58 11.78 -0.48
N LEU A 231 -8.36 10.55 -0.06
CA LEU A 231 -9.40 9.57 0.20
C LEU A 231 -9.83 9.56 1.67
N THR A 232 -9.17 10.33 2.55
CA THR A 232 -9.50 10.42 3.98
C THR A 232 -10.96 10.74 4.27
N PRO A 233 -11.63 11.69 3.55
CA PRO A 233 -13.03 12.00 3.77
C PRO A 233 -13.99 10.83 3.48
N HIS A 234 -13.53 9.84 2.72
CA HIS A 234 -14.31 8.66 2.34
C HIS A 234 -14.10 7.46 3.24
N LEU A 235 -13.31 7.58 4.30
CA LEU A 235 -13.12 6.52 5.31
C LEU A 235 -14.23 6.57 6.34
N ARG A 236 -14.83 5.42 6.64
CA ARG A 236 -15.80 5.28 7.74
C ARG A 236 -15.05 5.12 9.07
N LEU A 237 -14.77 6.25 9.71
CA LEU A 237 -14.16 6.31 11.03
C LEU A 237 -15.24 6.42 12.13
N ARG A 238 -14.91 6.03 13.37
CA ARG A 238 -15.82 6.07 14.55
C ARG A 238 -17.04 5.15 14.46
N ARG A 239 -16.93 4.02 13.77
CA ARG A 239 -17.97 2.97 13.84
C ARG A 239 -18.21 2.53 15.30
N PRO A 240 -19.37 1.94 15.62
CA PRO A 240 -19.62 1.45 16.99
C PRO A 240 -18.52 0.52 17.53
N CYS A 241 -18.00 -0.40 16.68
CA CYS A 241 -16.88 -1.26 17.04
C CYS A 241 -15.58 -0.47 17.35
N ASP A 242 -15.32 0.61 16.65
CA ASP A 242 -14.14 1.46 16.86
C ASP A 242 -14.20 2.15 18.24
N ARG A 243 -15.41 2.53 18.68
CA ARG A 243 -15.62 3.10 20.02
C ARG A 243 -15.39 2.07 21.13
N LEU A 244 -15.81 0.81 20.91
CA LEU A 244 -15.54 -0.29 21.85
C LEU A 244 -14.04 -0.59 21.91
N ILE A 245 -13.37 -0.63 20.77
CA ILE A 245 -11.91 -0.78 20.69
C ILE A 245 -11.22 0.36 21.43
N ALA A 246 -11.64 1.60 21.21
CA ALA A 246 -11.09 2.77 21.90
C ALA A 246 -11.24 2.67 23.41
N ALA A 247 -12.41 2.26 23.92
CA ALA A 247 -12.65 2.06 25.35
C ALA A 247 -11.73 0.96 25.92
N PHE A 248 -11.62 -0.18 25.21
CA PHE A 248 -10.77 -1.30 25.60
C PHE A 248 -9.29 -0.91 25.61
N VAL A 249 -8.79 -0.22 24.57
CA VAL A 249 -7.40 0.25 24.49
C VAL A 249 -7.10 1.26 25.59
N ASN A 250 -8.02 2.20 25.86
CA ASN A 250 -7.82 3.20 26.91
C ASN A 250 -7.77 2.57 28.32
N LEU A 251 -8.63 1.58 28.60
CA LEU A 251 -8.62 0.85 29.86
C LEU A 251 -7.34 -0.01 29.98
N GLY A 252 -6.96 -0.70 28.92
CA GLY A 252 -5.79 -1.58 28.91
C GLY A 252 -4.45 -0.87 28.99
N ARG A 253 -4.38 0.45 28.65
CA ARG A 253 -3.15 1.25 28.81
C ARG A 253 -2.67 1.35 30.26
N ALA A 254 -3.55 1.18 31.24
CA ALA A 254 -3.18 1.15 32.66
C ALA A 254 -2.53 -0.18 33.07
N LEU A 255 -2.57 -1.19 32.22
CA LEU A 255 -2.07 -2.53 32.51
C LEU A 255 -0.73 -2.77 31.78
N PRO A 256 0.23 -3.53 32.36
CA PRO A 256 1.56 -3.75 31.79
C PRO A 256 1.56 -4.78 30.66
N PHE A 257 0.49 -4.81 29.85
CA PHE A 257 0.42 -5.72 28.70
C PHE A 257 1.36 -5.27 27.58
N ARG A 258 2.28 -6.16 27.20
CA ARG A 258 3.12 -6.01 26.00
C ARG A 258 3.06 -7.29 25.18
N SER A 259 2.32 -7.25 24.08
CA SER A 259 2.28 -8.34 23.13
C SER A 259 2.08 -7.77 21.71
N PRO A 260 2.54 -8.44 20.67
CA PRO A 260 2.32 -8.00 19.27
C PRO A 260 0.83 -7.82 18.94
N TRP A 261 -0.04 -8.62 19.55
CA TRP A 261 -1.49 -8.49 19.42
C TRP A 261 -2.00 -7.18 20.03
N TRP A 262 -1.55 -6.84 21.25
CA TRP A 262 -1.89 -5.59 21.92
C TRP A 262 -1.39 -4.38 21.11
N ASP A 263 -0.15 -4.42 20.61
CA ASP A 263 0.42 -3.36 19.81
C ASP A 263 -0.38 -3.11 18.52
N SER A 264 -0.91 -4.15 17.86
CA SER A 264 -1.79 -4.02 16.69
C SER A 264 -3.10 -3.29 17.02
N TRP A 265 -3.73 -3.57 18.18
CA TRP A 265 -4.96 -2.89 18.62
C TRP A 265 -4.69 -1.42 18.96
N VAL A 266 -3.60 -1.16 19.68
CA VAL A 266 -3.17 0.20 20.02
C VAL A 266 -2.85 0.99 18.74
N GLY A 267 -2.13 0.39 17.82
CA GLY A 267 -1.80 1.00 16.52
C GLY A 267 -3.04 1.28 15.67
N GLY A 268 -4.00 0.34 15.61
CA GLY A 268 -5.28 0.52 14.93
C GLY A 268 -6.13 1.64 15.52
N HIS A 269 -6.18 1.76 16.86
CA HIS A 269 -6.82 2.90 17.51
C HIS A 269 -6.07 4.21 17.23
N ALA A 270 -4.76 4.19 17.28
CA ALA A 270 -3.92 5.37 17.08
C ALA A 270 -4.05 5.93 15.66
N ILE A 271 -4.02 5.09 14.60
CA ILE A 271 -4.22 5.55 13.23
C ILE A 271 -5.59 6.19 13.02
N GLN A 272 -6.65 5.63 13.58
CA GLN A 272 -7.97 6.28 13.52
C GLN A 272 -7.95 7.68 14.15
N ARG A 273 -7.24 7.85 15.28
CA ARG A 273 -7.07 9.15 15.91
C ARG A 273 -6.28 10.11 15.02
N CYS A 274 -5.21 9.64 14.38
CA CYS A 274 -4.40 10.43 13.46
C CYS A 274 -5.21 10.89 12.24
N LEU A 275 -6.01 10.00 11.62
CA LEU A 275 -6.90 10.33 10.51
C LEU A 275 -7.98 11.35 10.92
N LEU A 276 -8.62 11.14 12.08
CA LEU A 276 -9.67 12.04 12.61
C LEU A 276 -9.17 13.45 12.95
N THR A 277 -7.90 13.59 13.29
CA THR A 277 -7.29 14.86 13.67
C THR A 277 -6.46 15.47 12.54
N GLY A 278 -6.45 14.87 11.34
CA GLY A 278 -5.73 15.37 10.20
C GLY A 278 -4.20 15.26 10.30
N LEU A 279 -3.68 14.45 11.25
CA LEU A 279 -2.23 14.19 11.37
C LEU A 279 -1.74 13.23 10.30
N VAL A 280 -2.63 12.36 9.82
CA VAL A 280 -2.40 11.41 8.74
C VAL A 280 -3.54 11.53 7.75
N GLN A 281 -3.23 11.39 6.48
CA GLN A 281 -4.15 11.40 5.36
C GLN A 281 -3.98 10.11 4.57
N TYR A 282 -5.10 9.49 4.16
CA TYR A 282 -5.09 8.34 3.24
C TYR A 282 -5.22 8.87 1.82
N ARG A 283 -4.17 8.72 1.01
CA ARG A 283 -4.09 9.39 -0.29
C ARG A 283 -3.75 8.41 -1.41
N LEU A 284 -4.24 8.72 -2.60
CA LEU A 284 -3.83 8.07 -3.84
C LEU A 284 -2.98 9.06 -4.63
N LEU A 285 -1.71 8.72 -4.84
CA LEU A 285 -0.76 9.49 -5.63
C LEU A 285 -0.46 8.74 -6.93
N VAL A 286 -0.49 9.42 -8.06
CA VAL A 286 -0.13 8.87 -9.36
C VAL A 286 1.05 9.65 -9.92
N PHE A 287 2.11 8.93 -10.24
CA PHE A 287 3.30 9.49 -10.86
C PHE A 287 3.50 8.90 -12.26
N GLU A 288 4.11 9.69 -13.14
CA GLU A 288 4.52 9.30 -14.48
C GLU A 288 6.03 9.25 -14.57
N LYS A 289 6.59 8.20 -15.18
CA LYS A 289 8.01 8.17 -15.49
C LYS A 289 8.30 9.10 -16.66
N VAL A 290 9.11 10.13 -16.39
CA VAL A 290 9.50 11.13 -17.38
C VAL A 290 10.34 10.45 -18.46
N LEU A 291 10.07 10.78 -19.72
CA LEU A 291 10.93 10.40 -20.84
C LEU A 291 12.31 11.01 -20.61
N ALA A 292 13.37 10.21 -20.70
CA ALA A 292 14.71 10.78 -20.76
C ALA A 292 14.76 11.72 -21.97
N SER A 293 15.06 13.00 -21.73
CA SER A 293 15.31 13.92 -22.84
C SER A 293 16.42 13.32 -23.70
N PRO A 294 16.28 13.31 -25.05
CA PRO A 294 17.38 12.88 -25.88
C PRO A 294 18.63 13.70 -25.53
N PRO A 295 19.83 13.09 -25.50
CA PRO A 295 21.04 13.82 -25.23
C PRO A 295 21.10 14.99 -26.22
N CYS A 296 21.27 16.20 -25.68
CA CYS A 296 21.50 17.38 -26.51
C CYS A 296 22.79 17.10 -27.27
N THR A 297 22.67 16.72 -28.54
CA THR A 297 23.81 16.61 -29.47
C THR A 297 24.26 18.04 -29.72
N ILE A 298 25.38 18.43 -29.07
CA ILE A 298 26.10 19.66 -29.33
C ILE A 298 26.96 19.45 -30.57
#